data_02f32d4367d10a0add3c36189878bbd8
#
_entry.id   02f32d4367d10a0add3c36189878bbd8
#
_cell.length_a   1.000
_cell.length_b   1.000
_cell.length_c   1.000
_cell.angle_alpha   90.00
_cell.angle_beta   90.00
_cell.angle_gamma   90.00
#
_symmetry.space_group_name_H-M   'P 1'
#
loop_
_entity.id
_entity.type
_entity.pdbx_description
1 polymer ?
#
loop_
_entity_poly.entity_id
_entity_poly.type
_entity_poly.pdbx_seq_one_letter_code
_entity_poly.pdbx_strand_id
1 'polypeptide(L)'
;MQAATAYPVARYMDFFDYVPASEIPGVLNRSSILLQLANTFASDGPKGFMTTKLFESMAVGKPLLCVKSDESCLEATIRNTHSGLAARTAEEAFRFILHHYQFWQDNGYTHINTDKEAVERFSRKKQAVQFMRIFTRLNSK
;
A
#
# COMPACT_ATOMS: atom_id res chain seq x y z
N MET A 1 -8.33 18.77 -6.59
CA MET A 1 -7.22 19.64 -6.17
C MET A 1 -7.62 20.72 -5.18
N GLN A 2 -8.77 21.38 -5.27
CA GLN A 2 -9.16 22.48 -4.37
C GLN A 2 -9.24 22.13 -2.87
N ALA A 3 -9.59 20.90 -2.49
CA ALA A 3 -9.73 20.52 -1.08
C ALA A 3 -8.39 20.43 -0.31
N ALA A 4 -7.30 20.03 -0.96
CA ALA A 4 -6.00 19.89 -0.29
C ALA A 4 -5.34 21.24 0.02
N THR A 5 -5.60 22.26 -0.77
CA THR A 5 -5.02 23.61 -0.59
C THR A 5 -5.62 24.39 0.57
N ALA A 6 -6.76 23.93 1.13
CA ALA A 6 -7.41 24.56 2.27
C ALA A 6 -6.74 24.24 3.62
N TYR A 7 -5.80 23.31 3.67
CA TYR A 7 -5.15 22.88 4.91
C TYR A 7 -3.72 23.45 5.06
N PRO A 8 -3.26 23.74 6.27
CA PRO A 8 -1.89 24.25 6.52
C PRO A 8 -0.78 23.33 5.97
N VAL A 9 -1.07 22.04 5.83
CA VAL A 9 -0.14 21.04 5.26
C VAL A 9 0.11 21.26 3.76
N ALA A 10 -0.75 21.97 3.04
CA ALA A 10 -0.63 22.18 1.60
C ALA A 10 0.73 22.77 1.17
N ARG A 11 1.35 23.61 2.02
CA ARG A 11 2.68 24.19 1.78
C ARG A 11 3.83 23.16 1.73
N TYR A 12 3.57 21.92 2.16
CA TYR A 12 4.53 20.82 2.15
C TYR A 12 4.15 19.74 1.12
N MET A 13 3.19 20.03 0.24
CA MET A 13 2.68 19.08 -0.77
C MET A 13 3.12 19.53 -2.16
N ASP A 14 3.88 18.67 -2.82
CA ASP A 14 4.21 18.83 -4.23
C ASP A 14 3.27 17.96 -5.07
N PHE A 15 2.68 18.56 -6.09
CA PHE A 15 1.78 17.87 -7.02
C PHE A 15 2.49 17.70 -8.36
N PHE A 16 2.61 16.48 -8.80
CA PHE A 16 3.20 16.15 -10.09
C PHE A 16 2.11 15.72 -11.07
N ASP A 17 2.32 16.06 -12.32
CA ASP A 17 1.48 15.58 -13.42
C ASP A 17 1.72 14.08 -13.69
N TYR A 18 1.18 13.60 -14.82
CA TYR A 18 1.30 12.20 -15.22
C TYR A 18 2.78 11.75 -15.28
N VAL A 19 3.05 10.64 -14.61
CA VAL A 19 4.35 9.95 -14.63
C VAL A 19 4.22 8.68 -15.46
N PRO A 20 5.10 8.43 -16.43
CA PRO A 20 5.11 7.19 -17.20
C PRO A 20 5.19 5.95 -16.32
N ALA A 21 4.48 4.88 -16.68
CA ALA A 21 4.43 3.66 -15.87
C ALA A 21 5.83 3.04 -15.61
N SER A 22 6.76 3.20 -16.54
CA SER A 22 8.14 2.75 -16.39
C SER A 22 8.93 3.46 -15.29
N GLU A 23 8.52 4.67 -14.91
CA GLU A 23 9.19 5.48 -13.89
C GLU A 23 8.58 5.29 -12.49
N ILE A 24 7.35 4.77 -12.40
CA ILE A 24 6.63 4.58 -11.13
C ILE A 24 7.45 3.78 -10.11
N PRO A 25 8.11 2.66 -10.44
CA PRO A 25 8.93 1.93 -9.46
C PRO A 25 10.04 2.80 -8.86
N GLY A 26 10.66 3.65 -9.66
CA GLY A 26 11.69 4.59 -9.21
C GLY A 26 11.13 5.65 -8.26
N VAL A 27 9.96 6.19 -8.55
CA VAL A 27 9.26 7.15 -7.69
C VAL A 27 8.93 6.52 -6.33
N LEU A 28 8.30 5.34 -6.34
CA LEU A 28 7.95 4.62 -5.12
C LEU A 28 9.18 4.28 -4.28
N ASN A 29 10.27 3.85 -4.92
CA ASN A 29 11.50 3.48 -4.21
C ASN A 29 12.22 4.66 -3.54
N ARG A 30 12.06 5.88 -4.05
CA ARG A 30 12.60 7.11 -3.44
C ARG A 30 11.75 7.61 -2.27
N SER A 31 10.51 7.14 -2.12
CA SER A 31 9.63 7.54 -1.03
C SER A 31 10.05 6.89 0.29
N SER A 32 9.90 7.60 1.39
CA SER A 32 10.15 7.07 2.73
C SER A 32 8.96 6.30 3.28
N ILE A 33 7.75 6.77 3.02
CA ILE A 33 6.48 6.09 3.36
C ILE A 33 5.59 6.16 2.12
N LEU A 34 4.89 5.08 1.82
CA LEU A 34 3.92 5.02 0.74
C LEU A 34 2.51 5.17 1.33
N LEU A 35 1.71 6.07 0.75
CA LEU A 35 0.33 6.31 1.18
C LEU A 35 -0.65 5.57 0.26
N GLN A 36 -1.48 4.73 0.86
CA GLN A 36 -2.60 4.09 0.21
C GLN A 36 -3.90 4.67 0.77
N LEU A 37 -4.73 5.23 -0.11
CA LEU A 37 -6.06 5.66 0.27
C LEU A 37 -7.05 4.52 -0.01
N ALA A 38 -7.77 4.09 1.02
CA ALA A 38 -8.85 3.12 0.86
C ALA A 38 -10.13 3.83 0.40
N ASN A 39 -10.86 3.22 -0.51
CA ASN A 39 -12.21 3.66 -0.81
C ASN A 39 -13.12 3.23 0.35
N THR A 40 -13.49 4.19 1.19
CA THR A 40 -14.55 4.00 2.18
C THR A 40 -15.87 4.31 1.51
N PHE A 41 -16.58 3.30 1.06
CA PHE A 41 -17.97 3.47 0.64
C PHE A 41 -18.86 3.70 1.88
N ALA A 42 -20.02 4.34 1.69
CA ALA A 42 -21.05 4.37 2.71
C ALA A 42 -21.34 2.94 3.21
N SER A 43 -21.89 2.79 4.41
CA SER A 43 -21.98 1.55 5.21
C SER A 43 -22.35 0.25 4.47
N ASP A 44 -22.97 0.34 3.30
CA ASP A 44 -23.47 -0.80 2.51
C ASP A 44 -22.70 -1.01 1.19
N GLY A 45 -21.62 -0.28 0.96
CA GLY A 45 -20.80 -0.42 -0.25
C GLY A 45 -19.87 -1.64 -0.19
N PRO A 46 -19.38 -2.10 -1.37
CA PRO A 46 -18.46 -3.23 -1.42
C PRO A 46 -17.18 -2.93 -0.67
N LYS A 47 -16.80 -3.81 0.25
CA LYS A 47 -15.55 -3.75 1.03
C LYS A 47 -14.44 -4.51 0.31
N GLY A 48 -13.18 -4.18 0.63
CA GLY A 48 -12.05 -5.01 0.23
C GLY A 48 -11.55 -4.79 -1.19
N PHE A 49 -11.65 -3.59 -1.73
CA PHE A 49 -11.03 -3.26 -3.01
C PHE A 49 -9.50 -3.24 -2.91
N MET A 50 -8.87 -4.29 -3.42
CA MET A 50 -7.44 -4.35 -3.59
C MET A 50 -7.07 -3.89 -4.99
N THR A 51 -6.42 -2.74 -5.09
CA THR A 51 -5.97 -2.18 -6.37
C THR A 51 -4.56 -2.66 -6.72
N THR A 52 -4.18 -2.57 -8.00
CA THR A 52 -2.80 -2.85 -8.44
C THR A 52 -1.77 -1.99 -7.71
N LYS A 53 -2.13 -0.77 -7.33
CA LYS A 53 -1.28 0.15 -6.55
C LYS A 53 -0.83 -0.44 -5.21
N LEU A 54 -1.70 -1.19 -4.52
CA LEU A 54 -1.34 -1.88 -3.29
C LEU A 54 -0.21 -2.88 -3.53
N PHE A 55 -0.35 -3.72 -4.55
CA PHE A 55 0.63 -4.77 -4.85
C PHE A 55 1.97 -4.20 -5.29
N GLU A 56 1.96 -3.13 -6.08
CA GLU A 56 3.16 -2.39 -6.47
C GLU A 56 3.85 -1.78 -5.25
N SER A 57 3.10 -1.15 -4.35
CA SER A 57 3.63 -0.57 -3.11
C SER A 57 4.24 -1.64 -2.19
N MET A 58 3.58 -2.78 -2.02
CA MET A 58 4.13 -3.89 -1.23
C MET A 58 5.41 -4.46 -1.85
N ALA A 59 5.47 -4.56 -3.18
CA ALA A 59 6.64 -5.09 -3.90
C ALA A 59 7.89 -4.20 -3.73
N VAL A 60 7.72 -2.90 -3.55
CA VAL A 60 8.83 -1.96 -3.28
C VAL A 60 9.42 -2.14 -1.87
N GLY A 61 8.63 -2.65 -0.91
CA GLY A 61 9.11 -2.93 0.45
C GLY A 61 9.37 -1.69 1.30
N LYS A 62 8.74 -0.56 0.99
CA LYS A 62 8.72 0.64 1.84
C LYS A 62 7.57 0.56 2.84
N PRO A 63 7.68 1.24 4.00
CA PRO A 63 6.56 1.34 4.92
C PRO A 63 5.29 1.85 4.24
N LEU A 64 4.21 1.08 4.31
CA LEU A 64 2.93 1.39 3.69
C LEU A 64 1.93 1.85 4.75
N LEU A 65 1.42 3.06 4.60
CA LEU A 65 0.33 3.59 5.42
C LEU A 65 -0.96 3.62 4.62
N CYS A 66 -1.93 2.83 5.01
CA CYS A 66 -3.27 2.88 4.46
C CYS A 66 -4.19 3.74 5.32
N VAL A 67 -4.84 4.73 4.73
CA VAL A 67 -5.77 5.66 5.38
C VAL A 67 -7.05 5.79 4.54
N LYS A 68 -8.19 5.56 5.07
CA LYS A 68 -8.58 4.90 6.30
C LYS A 68 -8.61 3.38 6.08
N SER A 69 -8.42 2.56 7.14
CA SER A 69 -8.58 1.11 7.01
C SER A 69 -9.97 0.74 6.46
N ASP A 70 -10.03 -0.27 5.61
CA ASP A 70 -11.28 -0.86 5.14
C ASP A 70 -11.86 -1.87 6.14
N GLU A 71 -11.12 -2.15 7.21
CA GLU A 71 -11.43 -3.17 8.23
C GLU A 71 -11.76 -4.54 7.60
N SER A 72 -11.15 -4.86 6.48
CA SER A 72 -11.44 -6.02 5.65
C SER A 72 -10.17 -6.56 4.96
N CYS A 73 -10.28 -6.92 3.68
CA CYS A 73 -9.22 -7.57 2.90
C CYS A 73 -7.94 -6.73 2.79
N LEU A 74 -8.06 -5.42 2.64
CA LEU A 74 -6.91 -4.52 2.52
C LEU A 74 -6.10 -4.50 3.82
N GLU A 75 -6.77 -4.28 4.97
CA GLU A 75 -6.15 -4.35 6.28
C GLU A 75 -5.51 -5.71 6.53
N ALA A 76 -6.25 -6.79 6.27
CA ALA A 76 -5.74 -8.14 6.44
C ALA A 76 -4.50 -8.42 5.58
N THR A 77 -4.50 -7.93 4.33
CA THR A 77 -3.35 -8.10 3.43
C THR A 77 -2.13 -7.36 3.94
N ILE A 78 -2.26 -6.08 4.29
CA ILE A 78 -1.16 -5.26 4.82
C ILE A 78 -0.58 -5.90 6.10
N ARG A 79 -1.44 -6.35 7.01
CA ARG A 79 -1.04 -7.01 8.24
C ARG A 79 -0.32 -8.33 8.00
N ASN A 80 -0.88 -9.19 7.15
CA ASN A 80 -0.34 -10.53 6.89
C ASN A 80 0.98 -10.51 6.10
N THR A 81 1.23 -9.45 5.36
CA THR A 81 2.49 -9.23 4.63
C THR A 81 3.51 -8.41 5.43
N HIS A 82 3.15 -7.94 6.62
CA HIS A 82 3.96 -7.02 7.42
C HIS A 82 4.45 -5.80 6.63
N SER A 83 3.67 -5.36 5.64
CA SER A 83 4.10 -4.27 4.75
C SER A 83 3.79 -2.87 5.29
N GLY A 84 3.04 -2.75 6.39
CA GLY A 84 2.71 -1.46 6.96
C GLY A 84 1.55 -1.49 7.94
N LEU A 85 0.83 -0.38 7.99
CA LEU A 85 -0.33 -0.15 8.85
C LEU A 85 -1.54 0.25 8.01
N ALA A 86 -2.68 -0.37 8.27
CA ALA A 86 -3.98 0.16 7.88
C ALA A 86 -4.58 0.89 9.09
N ALA A 87 -4.42 2.20 9.11
CA ALA A 87 -4.81 3.03 10.24
C ALA A 87 -6.34 3.22 10.28
N ARG A 88 -6.94 2.99 11.43
CA ARG A 88 -8.37 3.22 11.69
C ARG A 88 -8.63 4.63 12.22
N THR A 89 -7.63 5.21 12.87
CA THR A 89 -7.70 6.53 13.49
C THR A 89 -6.56 7.43 13.04
N ALA A 90 -6.75 8.74 13.17
CA ALA A 90 -5.69 9.71 12.91
C ALA A 90 -4.49 9.52 13.85
N GLU A 91 -4.75 9.12 15.09
CA GLU A 91 -3.70 8.87 16.09
C GLU A 91 -2.80 7.68 15.70
N GLU A 92 -3.38 6.59 15.18
CA GLU A 92 -2.60 5.46 14.67
C GLU A 92 -1.73 5.87 13.48
N ALA A 93 -2.30 6.63 12.54
CA ALA A 93 -1.55 7.15 11.40
C ALA A 93 -0.41 8.07 11.85
N PHE A 94 -0.67 8.96 12.80
CA PHE A 94 0.33 9.86 13.35
C PHE A 94 1.49 9.10 14.01
N ARG A 95 1.20 8.12 14.87
CA ARG A 95 2.23 7.30 15.53
C ARG A 95 3.07 6.52 14.53
N PHE A 96 2.45 5.98 13.50
CA PHE A 96 3.17 5.29 12.42
C PHE A 96 4.14 6.22 11.69
N ILE A 97 3.67 7.41 11.30
CA ILE A 97 4.50 8.41 10.62
C ILE A 97 5.63 8.85 11.55
N LEU A 98 5.33 9.17 12.81
CA LEU A 98 6.32 9.63 13.78
C LEU A 98 7.42 8.58 14.01
N HIS A 99 7.06 7.31 14.17
CA HIS A 99 8.02 6.22 14.31
C HIS A 99 8.99 6.14 13.12
N HIS A 100 8.46 6.15 11.90
CA HIS A 100 9.29 6.08 10.70
C HIS A 100 10.08 7.37 10.45
N TYR A 101 9.57 8.52 10.85
CA TYR A 101 10.29 9.77 10.79
C TYR A 101 11.49 9.79 11.74
N GLN A 102 11.33 9.36 12.99
CA GLN A 102 12.41 9.22 13.95
C GLN A 102 13.48 8.24 13.45
N PHE A 103 13.05 7.08 12.96
CA PHE A 103 13.98 6.11 12.37
C PHE A 103 14.76 6.71 11.18
N TRP A 104 14.08 7.48 10.33
CA TRP A 104 14.74 8.17 9.21
C TRP A 104 15.74 9.23 9.68
N GLN A 105 15.43 9.99 10.72
CA GLN A 105 16.36 10.97 11.29
C GLN A 105 17.67 10.32 11.76
N ASP A 106 17.57 9.14 12.36
CA ASP A 106 18.72 8.43 12.92
C ASP A 106 19.52 7.69 11.83
N ASN A 107 18.89 7.24 10.75
CA ASN A 107 19.49 6.30 9.79
C ASN A 107 19.58 6.84 8.36
N GLY A 108 18.88 7.92 8.01
CA GLY A 108 18.82 8.48 6.65
C GLY A 108 17.90 7.73 5.68
N TYR A 109 17.22 6.66 6.13
CA TYR A 109 16.27 5.89 5.35
C TYR A 109 15.14 5.33 6.26
N THR A 110 14.08 4.85 5.67
CA THR A 110 13.03 4.12 6.38
C THR A 110 13.11 2.63 6.08
N HIS A 111 12.71 1.82 7.02
CA HIS A 111 12.69 0.36 6.89
C HIS A 111 11.42 -0.23 7.48
N ILE A 112 10.96 -1.32 6.87
CA ILE A 112 9.93 -2.19 7.41
C ILE A 112 10.29 -3.65 7.11
N ASN A 113 10.04 -4.53 8.06
CA ASN A 113 10.37 -5.95 7.91
C ASN A 113 9.23 -6.70 7.21
N THR A 114 9.10 -6.45 5.91
CA THR A 114 8.06 -7.06 5.07
C THR A 114 8.32 -8.57 4.91
N ASP A 115 7.27 -9.37 5.05
CA ASP A 115 7.30 -10.79 4.68
C ASP A 115 7.30 -10.91 3.14
N LYS A 116 8.49 -11.08 2.58
CA LYS A 116 8.70 -11.17 1.14
C LYS A 116 7.99 -12.38 0.52
N GLU A 117 7.92 -13.50 1.22
CA GLU A 117 7.24 -14.70 0.73
C GLU A 117 5.72 -14.47 0.65
N ALA A 118 5.15 -13.85 1.68
CA ALA A 118 3.74 -13.48 1.68
C ALA A 118 3.40 -12.47 0.57
N VAL A 119 4.28 -11.47 0.34
CA VAL A 119 4.11 -10.52 -0.77
C VAL A 119 4.21 -11.20 -2.13
N GLU A 120 5.16 -12.12 -2.32
CA GLU A 120 5.37 -12.83 -3.58
C GLU A 120 4.13 -13.64 -4.01
N ARG A 121 3.27 -14.06 -3.09
CA ARG A 121 2.00 -14.74 -3.39
C ARG A 121 1.06 -13.89 -4.25
N PHE A 122 1.18 -12.57 -4.17
CA PHE A 122 0.40 -11.61 -4.96
C PHE A 122 1.05 -11.27 -6.30
N SER A 123 2.24 -11.83 -6.62
CA SER A 123 2.88 -11.60 -7.90
C SER A 123 2.04 -12.18 -9.05
N ARG A 124 2.04 -11.51 -10.20
CA ARG A 124 1.35 -11.98 -11.41
C ARG A 124 1.78 -13.40 -11.81
N LYS A 125 3.07 -13.71 -11.60
CA LYS A 125 3.63 -15.04 -11.86
C LYS A 125 2.97 -16.11 -10.99
N LYS A 126 2.85 -15.87 -9.68
CA LYS A 126 2.21 -16.82 -8.76
C LYS A 126 0.72 -16.96 -9.04
N GLN A 127 0.04 -15.85 -9.32
CA GLN A 127 -1.37 -15.87 -9.71
C GLN A 127 -1.59 -16.68 -11.01
N ALA A 128 -0.76 -16.46 -12.04
CA ALA A 128 -0.84 -17.24 -13.28
C ALA A 128 -0.69 -18.74 -13.03
N VAL A 129 0.27 -19.16 -12.18
CA VAL A 129 0.44 -20.57 -11.80
C VAL A 129 -0.80 -21.12 -11.09
N GLN A 130 -1.43 -20.33 -10.22
CA GLN A 130 -2.67 -20.75 -9.56
C GLN A 130 -3.82 -20.94 -10.55
N PHE A 131 -3.99 -20.01 -11.49
CA PHE A 131 -4.96 -20.15 -12.58
C PHE A 131 -4.72 -21.41 -13.41
N MET A 132 -3.48 -21.66 -13.84
CA MET A 132 -3.14 -22.85 -14.62
C MET A 132 -3.50 -24.14 -13.88
N ARG A 133 -3.28 -24.21 -12.58
CA ARG A 133 -3.67 -25.37 -11.76
C ARG A 133 -5.20 -25.61 -11.76
N ILE A 134 -6.00 -24.54 -11.73
CA ILE A 134 -7.46 -24.64 -11.81
C ILE A 134 -7.86 -25.23 -13.16
N PHE A 135 -7.33 -24.70 -14.26
CA PHE A 135 -7.63 -25.22 -15.61
C PHE A 135 -7.21 -26.68 -15.78
N THR A 136 -6.04 -27.07 -15.29
CA THR A 136 -5.61 -28.47 -15.35
C THR A 136 -6.57 -29.41 -14.63
N ARG A 137 -7.04 -29.00 -13.44
CA ARG A 137 -8.03 -29.80 -12.67
C ARG A 137 -9.38 -29.93 -13.37
N LEU A 138 -9.83 -28.88 -14.05
CA LEU A 138 -11.10 -28.92 -14.80
C LEU A 138 -11.03 -29.81 -16.02
N ASN A 139 -9.88 -29.87 -16.69
CA ASN A 139 -9.69 -30.72 -17.87
C ASN A 139 -9.34 -32.18 -17.53
N SER A 140 -9.15 -32.52 -16.26
CA SER A 140 -8.85 -33.89 -15.81
C SER A 140 -10.10 -34.66 -15.36
N LYS A 141 -11.28 -34.06 -15.53
CA LYS A 141 -12.60 -34.70 -15.34
C LYS A 141 -13.26 -35.02 -16.66
#